data_e6c904def31b68a76fee33d774fd25d2
#
_entry.id   e6c904def31b68a76fee33d774fd25d2
#
_cell.length_a   1.000
_cell.length_b   1.000
_cell.length_c   1.000
_cell.angle_alpha   90.00
_cell.angle_beta   90.00
_cell.angle_gamma   90.00
#
_symmetry.space_group_name_H-M   'P 1'
#
loop_
_entity.id
_entity.type
_entity.pdbx_description
1 polymer ?
#
loop_
_entity_poly.entity_id
_entity_poly.type
_entity_poly.pdbx_seq_one_letter_code
_entity_poly.pdbx_strand_id
1 'polypeptide(L)'
;MPIDVAVAIPAFLDLTFVGLEALPGPGEERFAGDLVRSPGGGAIHAVAGARLGLSTALATPLGDDDAAEFLRTALEAEGVTLVGRRAGRTATTVVMPVANDRAMVTLDPGVRASAAEVAALEPRTVAANVDMLHAVPEGVAAYVTCGDDDARAFASQPLRQLEGVHVLFVSEREALTLSGKPDLEAAAECLVELAGSVVVTLGAGGAMAIIEGDHVSAPGVQVGPVVDTTGAGDLLVAAYIWAELRGASTKDRLRWAVLYSALSVTTPTAVGGAVTEARLLEEGGRVGLELPAGNPSV
;
A
#
# COMPACT_ATOMS: atom_id res chain seq x y z
N MET A 1 6.62 3.62 22.69
CA MET A 1 7.39 2.53 22.04
C MET A 1 7.91 3.10 20.73
N PRO A 2 9.05 2.68 20.22
CA PRO A 2 9.51 3.12 18.90
C PRO A 2 8.48 2.72 17.83
N ILE A 3 8.34 3.54 16.79
CA ILE A 3 7.45 3.25 15.66
C ILE A 3 8.17 2.30 14.70
N ASP A 4 7.58 1.13 14.43
CA ASP A 4 8.12 0.20 13.46
C ASP A 4 7.97 0.73 12.04
N VAL A 5 6.77 1.26 11.70
CA VAL A 5 6.47 1.81 10.39
C VAL A 5 5.79 3.17 10.50
N ALA A 6 6.38 4.21 9.95
CA ALA A 6 5.68 5.45 9.66
C ALA A 6 5.17 5.42 8.22
N VAL A 7 3.88 5.62 8.04
CA VAL A 7 3.27 5.74 6.72
C VAL A 7 3.19 7.22 6.35
N ALA A 8 3.91 7.62 5.31
CA ALA A 8 3.95 8.99 4.78
C ALA A 8 3.18 9.08 3.44
N ILE A 9 2.06 8.40 3.37
CA ILE A 9 1.14 8.38 2.23
C ILE A 9 -0.14 9.11 2.65
N PRO A 10 -0.72 10.00 1.84
CA PRO A 10 -1.97 10.67 2.18
C PRO A 10 -3.09 9.68 2.48
N ALA A 11 -3.87 9.96 3.54
CA ALA A 11 -5.09 9.21 3.81
C ALA A 11 -6.28 9.83 3.08
N PHE A 12 -7.19 8.98 2.64
CA PHE A 12 -8.45 9.34 1.98
C PHE A 12 -9.64 8.77 2.75
N LEU A 13 -10.78 9.46 2.71
CA LEU A 13 -12.05 8.82 2.93
C LEU A 13 -12.51 8.18 1.63
N ASP A 14 -12.57 6.87 1.56
CA ASP A 14 -13.13 6.16 0.42
C ASP A 14 -14.64 5.97 0.59
N LEU A 15 -15.39 6.34 -0.44
CA LEU A 15 -16.82 6.18 -0.57
C LEU A 15 -17.09 5.18 -1.70
N THR A 16 -17.31 3.92 -1.35
CA THR A 16 -17.46 2.83 -2.33
C THR A 16 -18.92 2.50 -2.55
N PHE A 17 -19.42 2.70 -3.77
CA PHE A 17 -20.72 2.22 -4.18
C PHE A 17 -20.70 0.70 -4.33
N VAL A 18 -21.67 0.01 -3.73
CA VAL A 18 -21.81 -1.45 -3.83
C VAL A 18 -23.05 -1.78 -4.65
N GLY A 19 -22.93 -2.75 -5.55
CA GLY A 19 -24.03 -3.17 -6.40
C GLY A 19 -24.36 -2.18 -7.52
N LEU A 20 -23.40 -1.36 -7.94
CA LEU A 20 -23.53 -0.51 -9.12
C LEU A 20 -23.29 -1.37 -10.38
N GLU A 21 -24.29 -1.51 -11.23
CA GLU A 21 -24.20 -2.37 -12.43
C GLU A 21 -23.40 -1.73 -13.57
N ALA A 22 -23.45 -0.40 -13.70
CA ALA A 22 -22.72 0.36 -14.71
C ALA A 22 -22.57 1.83 -14.27
N LEU A 23 -21.57 2.52 -14.82
CA LEU A 23 -21.43 3.97 -14.65
C LEU A 23 -22.60 4.70 -15.32
N PRO A 24 -23.12 5.78 -14.70
CA PRO A 24 -24.09 6.63 -15.36
C PRO A 24 -23.45 7.40 -16.53
N GLY A 25 -24.16 7.48 -17.65
CA GLY A 25 -23.83 8.40 -18.72
C GLY A 25 -24.28 9.82 -18.43
N PRO A 26 -23.95 10.79 -19.30
CA PRO A 26 -24.40 12.17 -19.14
C PRO A 26 -25.93 12.27 -19.08
N GLY A 27 -26.45 12.81 -17.98
CA GLY A 27 -27.91 12.96 -17.74
C GLY A 27 -28.61 11.69 -17.23
N GLU A 28 -27.88 10.59 -17.00
CA GLU A 28 -28.40 9.37 -16.39
C GLU A 28 -28.22 9.38 -14.87
N GLU A 29 -29.14 8.74 -14.15
CA GLU A 29 -29.05 8.39 -12.75
C GLU A 29 -28.99 6.86 -12.62
N ARG A 30 -28.11 6.36 -11.76
CA ARG A 30 -28.01 4.94 -11.42
C ARG A 30 -28.13 4.77 -9.91
N PHE A 31 -28.83 3.73 -9.52
CA PHE A 31 -29.01 3.38 -8.11
C PHE A 31 -28.06 2.24 -7.75
N ALA A 32 -27.28 2.46 -6.71
CA ALA A 32 -26.44 1.42 -6.10
C ALA A 32 -27.22 0.73 -4.97
N GLY A 33 -26.78 -0.46 -4.60
CA GLY A 33 -27.36 -1.21 -3.49
C GLY A 33 -26.95 -0.67 -2.12
N ASP A 34 -25.73 -0.14 -1.99
CA ASP A 34 -25.18 0.40 -0.74
C ASP A 34 -24.06 1.41 -1.01
N LEU A 35 -23.67 2.17 0.02
CA LEU A 35 -22.53 3.07 0.05
C LEU A 35 -21.68 2.79 1.30
N VAL A 36 -20.51 2.20 1.09
CA VAL A 36 -19.58 1.87 2.17
C VAL A 36 -18.55 2.98 2.33
N ARG A 37 -18.32 3.41 3.59
CA ARG A 37 -17.25 4.33 3.96
C ARG A 37 -16.08 3.54 4.53
N SER A 38 -14.87 3.80 4.05
CA SER A 38 -13.66 3.14 4.58
C SER A 38 -12.46 4.09 4.56
N PRO A 39 -11.46 3.87 5.45
CA PRO A 39 -10.16 4.49 5.30
C PRO A 39 -9.49 4.02 4.00
N GLY A 40 -8.88 4.95 3.26
CA GLY A 40 -8.21 4.72 1.99
C GLY A 40 -6.80 5.30 1.95
N GLY A 41 -6.07 5.05 0.86
CA GLY A 41 -4.70 5.50 0.67
C GLY A 41 -3.77 5.04 1.78
N GLY A 42 -2.99 5.95 2.37
CA GLY A 42 -2.05 5.62 3.44
C GLY A 42 -2.68 4.94 4.66
N ALA A 43 -3.98 5.16 4.89
CA ALA A 43 -4.67 4.50 5.99
C ALA A 43 -4.77 2.97 5.79
N ILE A 44 -4.76 2.48 4.54
CA ILE A 44 -4.75 1.03 4.26
C ILE A 44 -3.46 0.41 4.77
N HIS A 45 -2.31 1.01 4.42
CA HIS A 45 -1.00 0.55 4.91
C HIS A 45 -0.92 0.58 6.44
N ALA A 46 -1.40 1.66 7.05
CA ALA A 46 -1.31 1.85 8.49
C ALA A 46 -2.17 0.82 9.25
N VAL A 47 -3.41 0.59 8.83
CA VAL A 47 -4.29 -0.43 9.43
C VAL A 47 -3.72 -1.84 9.21
N ALA A 48 -3.23 -2.14 8.01
CA ALA A 48 -2.62 -3.44 7.73
C ALA A 48 -1.40 -3.70 8.63
N GLY A 49 -0.50 -2.73 8.76
CA GLY A 49 0.65 -2.83 9.67
C GLY A 49 0.24 -3.05 11.13
N ALA A 50 -0.74 -2.29 11.62
CA ALA A 50 -1.25 -2.43 12.99
C ALA A 50 -1.89 -3.81 13.23
N ARG A 51 -2.70 -4.31 12.30
CA ARG A 51 -3.30 -5.66 12.39
C ARG A 51 -2.27 -6.78 12.30
N LEU A 52 -1.14 -6.54 11.66
CA LEU A 52 0.02 -7.43 11.65
C LEU A 52 0.92 -7.28 12.91
N GLY A 53 0.49 -6.50 13.90
CA GLY A 53 1.19 -6.34 15.18
C GLY A 53 2.38 -5.39 15.14
N LEU A 54 2.53 -4.57 14.10
CA LEU A 54 3.55 -3.52 14.04
C LEU A 54 3.09 -2.26 14.77
N SER A 55 4.00 -1.58 15.46
CA SER A 55 3.76 -0.22 15.96
C SER A 55 3.73 0.74 14.78
N THR A 56 2.53 1.19 14.39
CA THR A 56 2.31 1.92 13.14
C THR A 56 1.83 3.34 13.41
N ALA A 57 2.43 4.30 12.71
CA ALA A 57 1.99 5.68 12.69
C ALA A 57 1.64 6.11 11.26
N LEU A 58 0.62 6.94 11.10
CA LEU A 58 0.24 7.57 9.85
C LEU A 58 0.50 9.06 9.92
N ALA A 59 1.42 9.56 9.11
CA ALA A 59 1.72 10.97 8.98
C ALA A 59 0.92 11.57 7.80
N THR A 60 -0.23 12.17 8.11
CA THR A 60 -1.11 12.76 7.09
C THR A 60 -1.85 13.98 7.62
N PRO A 61 -1.88 15.09 6.88
CA PRO A 61 -2.76 16.21 7.20
C PRO A 61 -4.22 15.83 6.96
N LEU A 62 -5.08 16.11 7.92
CA LEU A 62 -6.54 15.95 7.79
C LEU A 62 -7.25 17.30 7.93
N GLY A 63 -8.41 17.42 7.32
CA GLY A 63 -9.28 18.59 7.46
C GLY A 63 -9.91 18.73 8.84
N ASP A 64 -10.83 19.68 8.93
CA ASP A 64 -11.71 19.90 10.09
C ASP A 64 -13.16 19.66 9.66
N ASP A 65 -13.41 18.47 9.09
CA ASP A 65 -14.64 18.02 8.48
C ASP A 65 -15.01 16.60 8.94
N ASP A 66 -16.23 16.17 8.62
CA ASP A 66 -16.76 14.85 9.00
C ASP A 66 -15.92 13.69 8.47
N ALA A 67 -15.24 13.88 7.32
CA ALA A 67 -14.33 12.90 6.76
C ALA A 67 -13.10 12.71 7.65
N ALA A 68 -12.55 13.81 8.18
CA ALA A 68 -11.44 13.76 9.14
C ALA A 68 -11.84 13.06 10.45
N GLU A 69 -13.04 13.35 10.96
CA GLU A 69 -13.54 12.71 12.19
C GLU A 69 -13.72 11.20 12.01
N PHE A 70 -14.30 10.80 10.88
CA PHE A 70 -14.42 9.38 10.53
C PHE A 70 -13.05 8.69 10.50
N LEU A 71 -12.06 9.28 9.80
CA LEU A 71 -10.72 8.69 9.69
C LEU A 71 -10.01 8.60 11.03
N ARG A 72 -10.09 9.65 11.87
CA ARG A 72 -9.49 9.64 13.22
C ARG A 72 -10.07 8.51 14.06
N THR A 73 -11.39 8.41 14.11
CA THR A 73 -12.08 7.37 14.87
C THR A 73 -11.73 5.96 14.39
N ALA A 74 -11.71 5.76 13.07
CA ALA A 74 -11.38 4.47 12.48
C ALA A 74 -9.93 4.06 12.74
N LEU A 75 -8.97 4.99 12.60
CA LEU A 75 -7.54 4.72 12.82
C LEU A 75 -7.22 4.51 14.30
N GLU A 76 -7.84 5.27 15.20
CA GLU A 76 -7.70 5.09 16.65
C GLU A 76 -8.21 3.70 17.09
N ALA A 77 -9.34 3.25 16.53
CA ALA A 77 -9.89 1.92 16.81
C ALA A 77 -8.95 0.77 16.37
N GLU A 78 -8.11 1.01 15.36
CA GLU A 78 -7.09 0.07 14.89
C GLU A 78 -5.73 0.23 15.62
N GLY A 79 -5.63 1.14 16.58
CA GLY A 79 -4.39 1.40 17.32
C GLY A 79 -3.31 2.13 16.50
N VAL A 80 -3.67 2.78 15.40
CA VAL A 80 -2.74 3.57 14.58
C VAL A 80 -2.51 4.93 15.21
N THR A 81 -1.24 5.31 15.40
CA THR A 81 -0.88 6.66 15.83
C THR A 81 -1.03 7.64 14.65
N LEU A 82 -1.94 8.59 14.76
CA LEU A 82 -2.16 9.58 13.72
C LEU A 82 -1.43 10.89 14.07
N VAL A 83 -0.60 11.38 13.15
CA VAL A 83 0.09 12.67 13.25
C VAL A 83 -0.12 13.50 11.99
N GLY A 84 -0.10 14.79 12.12
CA GLY A 84 -0.21 15.72 10.99
C GLY A 84 -0.91 17.00 11.40
N ARG A 85 -0.58 18.09 10.70
CA ARG A 85 -1.24 19.38 10.88
C ARG A 85 -2.66 19.34 10.35
N ARG A 86 -3.47 20.29 10.77
CA ARG A 86 -4.80 20.48 10.19
C ARG A 86 -4.68 21.02 8.75
N ALA A 87 -5.41 20.41 7.83
CA ALA A 87 -5.61 20.87 6.45
C ALA A 87 -6.98 21.54 6.31
N GLY A 88 -7.24 22.19 5.19
CA GLY A 88 -8.54 22.82 4.96
C GLY A 88 -9.66 21.79 4.72
N ARG A 89 -9.35 20.72 4.00
CA ARG A 89 -10.29 19.62 3.68
C ARG A 89 -9.56 18.28 3.73
N THR A 90 -10.32 17.24 4.04
CA THR A 90 -9.83 15.86 3.98
C THR A 90 -9.95 15.32 2.56
N ALA A 91 -8.93 14.63 2.09
CA ALA A 91 -8.96 13.96 0.81
C ALA A 91 -10.05 12.87 0.81
N THR A 92 -10.79 12.77 -0.31
CA THR A 92 -11.93 11.87 -0.42
C THR A 92 -11.97 11.25 -1.80
N THR A 93 -12.14 9.94 -1.90
CA THR A 93 -12.28 9.21 -3.15
C THR A 93 -13.68 8.59 -3.23
N VAL A 94 -14.36 8.80 -4.33
CA VAL A 94 -15.56 8.03 -4.70
C VAL A 94 -15.10 6.87 -5.56
N VAL A 95 -15.38 5.65 -5.11
CA VAL A 95 -15.03 4.41 -5.81
C VAL A 95 -16.31 3.81 -6.40
N MET A 96 -16.31 3.60 -7.69
CA MET A 96 -17.41 3.04 -8.46
C MET A 96 -16.93 1.74 -9.14
N PRO A 97 -17.14 0.57 -8.51
CA PRO A 97 -16.81 -0.72 -9.12
C PRO A 97 -17.64 -0.92 -10.39
N VAL A 98 -17.01 -1.36 -11.47
CA VAL A 98 -17.65 -1.60 -12.77
C VAL A 98 -17.06 -2.85 -13.40
N ALA A 99 -17.88 -3.85 -13.65
CA ALA A 99 -17.47 -5.14 -14.20
C ALA A 99 -16.30 -5.77 -13.39
N ASN A 100 -15.12 -5.85 -13.98
CA ASN A 100 -13.91 -6.42 -13.33
C ASN A 100 -12.88 -5.35 -12.94
N ASP A 101 -13.29 -4.08 -12.92
CA ASP A 101 -12.41 -2.95 -12.61
C ASP A 101 -13.20 -1.89 -11.83
N ARG A 102 -12.66 -0.70 -11.67
CA ARG A 102 -13.26 0.42 -10.96
C ARG A 102 -12.97 1.75 -11.64
N ALA A 103 -13.92 2.66 -11.57
CA ALA A 103 -13.72 4.08 -11.83
C ALA A 103 -13.62 4.83 -10.49
N MET A 104 -12.77 5.82 -10.42
CA MET A 104 -12.58 6.63 -9.21
C MET A 104 -12.59 8.10 -9.54
N VAL A 105 -13.13 8.90 -8.60
CA VAL A 105 -13.01 10.36 -8.61
C VAL A 105 -12.49 10.79 -7.25
N THR A 106 -11.34 11.46 -7.24
CA THR A 106 -10.67 11.87 -6.01
C THR A 106 -10.63 13.39 -5.87
N LEU A 107 -11.04 13.86 -4.72
CA LEU A 107 -10.73 15.20 -4.23
C LEU A 107 -9.44 15.10 -3.40
N ASP A 108 -8.33 15.62 -3.93
CA ASP A 108 -7.08 15.75 -3.20
C ASP A 108 -6.75 17.24 -3.00
N PRO A 109 -6.74 17.74 -1.74
CA PRO A 109 -6.34 19.11 -1.45
C PRO A 109 -4.85 19.41 -1.69
N GLY A 110 -4.04 18.42 -2.00
CA GLY A 110 -2.61 18.56 -2.25
C GLY A 110 -1.78 18.84 -1.00
N VAL A 111 -2.34 18.67 0.20
CA VAL A 111 -1.60 18.88 1.45
C VAL A 111 -0.93 17.59 1.85
N ARG A 112 0.38 17.64 2.13
CA ARG A 112 1.22 16.48 2.42
C ARG A 112 1.85 16.59 3.80
N ALA A 113 2.23 15.45 4.39
CA ALA A 113 3.08 15.43 5.58
C ALA A 113 4.44 16.05 5.25
N SER A 114 5.02 16.75 6.21
CA SER A 114 6.36 17.30 6.11
C SER A 114 7.41 16.30 6.61
N ALA A 115 8.65 16.45 6.14
CA ALA A 115 9.79 15.68 6.65
C ALA A 115 9.93 15.77 8.18
N ALA A 116 9.64 16.94 8.76
CA ALA A 116 9.71 17.13 10.22
C ALA A 116 8.63 16.33 10.97
N GLU A 117 7.41 16.22 10.42
CA GLU A 117 6.33 15.41 11.01
C GLU A 117 6.67 13.93 10.99
N VAL A 118 7.28 13.43 9.92
CA VAL A 118 7.72 12.01 9.82
C VAL A 118 8.94 11.76 10.71
N ALA A 119 9.95 12.64 10.70
CA ALA A 119 11.15 12.50 11.52
C ALA A 119 10.85 12.51 13.03
N ALA A 120 9.86 13.29 13.47
CA ALA A 120 9.45 13.36 14.87
C ALA A 120 8.87 12.04 15.42
N LEU A 121 8.51 11.11 14.56
CA LEU A 121 8.05 9.76 14.93
C LEU A 121 9.21 8.80 15.25
N GLU A 122 10.44 9.16 14.90
CA GLU A 122 11.63 8.31 15.04
C GLU A 122 11.39 6.87 14.52
N PRO A 123 10.89 6.71 13.26
CA PRO A 123 10.48 5.42 12.75
C PRO A 123 11.67 4.54 12.39
N ARG A 124 11.52 3.22 12.52
CA ARG A 124 12.50 2.26 12.01
C ARG A 124 12.46 2.18 10.48
N THR A 125 11.26 2.29 9.92
CA THR A 125 11.01 2.24 8.47
C THR A 125 9.93 3.24 8.08
N VAL A 126 9.93 3.65 6.80
CA VAL A 126 8.89 4.52 6.23
C VAL A 126 8.28 3.87 5.00
N ALA A 127 6.94 3.77 4.97
CA ALA A 127 6.20 3.50 3.76
C ALA A 127 5.75 4.83 3.13
N ALA A 128 6.08 5.07 1.86
CA ALA A 128 5.83 6.34 1.18
C ALA A 128 5.42 6.11 -0.29
N ASN A 129 4.74 7.08 -0.89
CA ASN A 129 4.64 7.17 -2.34
C ASN A 129 5.87 7.87 -2.93
N VAL A 130 6.10 7.71 -4.21
CA VAL A 130 7.22 8.37 -4.91
C VAL A 130 7.19 9.90 -4.78
N ASP A 131 6.01 10.53 -4.72
CA ASP A 131 5.85 11.97 -4.50
C ASP A 131 6.22 12.42 -3.07
N MET A 132 6.29 11.46 -2.12
CA MET A 132 6.58 11.68 -0.71
C MET A 132 8.02 11.33 -0.29
N LEU A 133 8.89 10.97 -1.22
CA LEU A 133 10.29 10.66 -0.92
C LEU A 133 11.02 11.76 -0.15
N HIS A 134 10.66 13.02 -0.41
CA HIS A 134 11.20 14.19 0.31
C HIS A 134 10.87 14.20 1.81
N ALA A 135 9.88 13.42 2.24
CA ALA A 135 9.47 13.32 3.64
C ALA A 135 10.16 12.16 4.39
N VAL A 136 10.90 11.30 3.71
CA VAL A 136 11.65 10.20 4.33
C VAL A 136 12.88 10.75 5.04
N PRO A 137 13.08 10.49 6.34
CA PRO A 137 14.27 10.93 7.06
C PRO A 137 15.54 10.22 6.52
N GLU A 138 16.66 10.93 6.52
CA GLU A 138 17.94 10.38 6.08
C GLU A 138 18.33 9.14 6.91
N GLY A 139 18.78 8.10 6.24
CA GLY A 139 19.22 6.85 6.86
C GLY A 139 18.10 5.91 7.31
N VAL A 140 16.82 6.26 7.08
CA VAL A 140 15.68 5.40 7.36
C VAL A 140 15.30 4.61 6.10
N ALA A 141 15.09 3.31 6.24
CA ALA A 141 14.68 2.44 5.14
C ALA A 141 13.32 2.87 4.57
N ALA A 142 13.28 3.20 3.27
CA ALA A 142 12.09 3.63 2.55
C ALA A 142 11.50 2.49 1.72
N TYR A 143 10.25 2.15 1.97
CA TYR A 143 9.42 1.24 1.18
C TYR A 143 8.46 2.08 0.35
N VAL A 144 8.69 2.13 -0.96
CA VAL A 144 8.08 3.13 -1.83
C VAL A 144 7.11 2.50 -2.81
N THR A 145 5.90 3.03 -2.86
CA THR A 145 4.89 2.67 -3.85
C THR A 145 4.84 3.72 -4.96
N CYS A 146 4.38 3.31 -6.13
CA CYS A 146 4.13 4.19 -7.25
C CYS A 146 2.73 3.92 -7.78
N GLY A 147 1.92 4.94 -7.93
CA GLY A 147 0.64 4.84 -8.62
C GLY A 147 0.80 5.05 -10.12
N ASP A 148 -0.24 4.71 -10.86
CA ASP A 148 -0.28 4.80 -12.33
C ASP A 148 -0.08 6.25 -12.84
N ASP A 149 -0.69 7.23 -12.15
CA ASP A 149 -0.52 8.65 -12.47
C ASP A 149 0.90 9.14 -12.13
N ASP A 150 1.44 8.68 -11.01
CA ASP A 150 2.81 8.96 -10.62
C ASP A 150 3.79 8.36 -11.64
N ALA A 151 3.60 7.09 -12.02
CA ALA A 151 4.44 6.45 -13.02
C ALA A 151 4.49 7.25 -14.33
N ARG A 152 3.33 7.74 -14.80
CA ARG A 152 3.25 8.61 -15.99
C ARG A 152 3.94 9.96 -15.78
N ALA A 153 3.77 10.56 -14.61
CA ALA A 153 4.40 11.85 -14.30
C ALA A 153 5.93 11.74 -14.20
N PHE A 154 6.41 10.64 -13.61
CA PHE A 154 7.84 10.40 -13.40
C PHE A 154 8.56 9.81 -14.62
N ALA A 155 7.86 9.14 -15.54
CA ALA A 155 8.46 8.57 -16.76
C ALA A 155 9.17 9.60 -17.65
N SER A 156 8.79 10.88 -17.54
CA SER A 156 9.43 11.99 -18.27
C SER A 156 10.52 12.70 -17.47
N GLN A 157 10.84 12.26 -16.26
CA GLN A 157 11.80 12.88 -15.35
C GLN A 157 13.00 11.93 -15.10
N PRO A 158 14.17 12.48 -14.70
CA PRO A 158 15.26 11.64 -14.24
C PRO A 158 14.82 10.84 -13.00
N LEU A 159 14.89 9.51 -13.06
CA LEU A 159 14.49 8.62 -11.95
C LEU A 159 15.48 8.63 -10.77
N ARG A 160 16.47 9.52 -10.75
CA ARG A 160 17.48 9.63 -9.68
C ARG A 160 16.90 9.84 -8.28
N GLN A 161 15.69 10.33 -8.18
CA GLN A 161 15.00 10.45 -6.90
C GLN A 161 14.68 9.11 -6.25
N LEU A 162 14.75 8.00 -7.00
CA LEU A 162 14.64 6.64 -6.46
C LEU A 162 15.97 6.14 -5.86
N GLU A 163 17.06 6.89 -6.02
CA GLU A 163 18.34 6.52 -5.42
C GLU A 163 18.23 6.50 -3.89
N GLY A 164 18.62 5.37 -3.30
CA GLY A 164 18.54 5.16 -1.85
C GLY A 164 17.20 4.65 -1.33
N VAL A 165 16.20 4.43 -2.20
CA VAL A 165 14.99 3.68 -1.85
C VAL A 165 15.38 2.25 -1.49
N HIS A 166 14.91 1.76 -0.34
CA HIS A 166 15.20 0.41 0.11
C HIS A 166 14.48 -0.63 -0.76
N VAL A 167 13.16 -0.49 -0.92
CA VAL A 167 12.35 -1.33 -1.81
C VAL A 167 11.35 -0.48 -2.57
N LEU A 168 11.33 -0.60 -3.90
CA LEU A 168 10.33 -0.02 -4.79
C LEU A 168 9.27 -1.07 -5.14
N PHE A 169 8.01 -0.76 -4.90
CA PHE A 169 6.85 -1.61 -5.27
C PHE A 169 6.11 -0.98 -6.44
N VAL A 170 5.93 -1.73 -7.49
CA VAL A 170 5.24 -1.31 -8.71
C VAL A 170 4.39 -2.46 -9.27
N SER A 171 3.32 -2.14 -9.97
CA SER A 171 2.66 -3.10 -10.84
C SER A 171 3.45 -3.30 -12.14
N GLU A 172 3.13 -4.36 -12.88
CA GLU A 172 3.70 -4.59 -14.23
C GLU A 172 3.59 -3.34 -15.12
N ARG A 173 2.41 -2.71 -15.14
CA ARG A 173 2.15 -1.52 -15.96
C ARG A 173 3.00 -0.32 -15.51
N GLU A 174 3.11 -0.10 -14.22
CA GLU A 174 3.93 0.98 -13.65
C GLU A 174 5.42 0.75 -13.90
N ALA A 175 5.91 -0.49 -13.75
CA ALA A 175 7.29 -0.84 -14.04
C ALA A 175 7.68 -0.53 -15.49
N LEU A 176 6.85 -0.95 -16.46
CA LEU A 176 7.05 -0.68 -17.88
C LEU A 176 6.96 0.82 -18.18
N THR A 177 6.02 1.52 -17.56
CA THR A 177 5.83 2.98 -17.74
C THR A 177 7.02 3.76 -17.22
N LEU A 178 7.46 3.48 -15.98
CA LEU A 178 8.58 4.17 -15.33
C LEU A 178 9.90 3.94 -16.06
N SER A 179 10.17 2.70 -16.43
CA SER A 179 11.46 2.33 -17.03
C SER A 179 11.54 2.64 -18.51
N GLY A 180 10.40 2.72 -19.19
CA GLY A 180 10.33 2.80 -20.67
C GLY A 180 10.88 1.56 -21.38
N LYS A 181 11.03 0.43 -20.69
CA LYS A 181 11.57 -0.82 -21.25
C LYS A 181 10.49 -1.64 -21.93
N PRO A 182 10.88 -2.49 -22.90
CA PRO A 182 9.92 -3.24 -23.72
C PRO A 182 9.32 -4.46 -23.00
N ASP A 183 9.98 -4.96 -21.98
CA ASP A 183 9.57 -6.14 -21.21
C ASP A 183 9.85 -5.97 -19.71
N LEU A 184 9.26 -6.85 -18.93
CA LEU A 184 9.22 -6.74 -17.50
C LEU A 184 10.57 -7.05 -16.81
N GLU A 185 11.36 -7.97 -17.39
CA GLU A 185 12.67 -8.31 -16.87
C GLU A 185 13.62 -7.12 -17.02
N ALA A 186 13.69 -6.53 -18.20
CA ALA A 186 14.47 -5.33 -18.47
C ALA A 186 13.98 -4.13 -17.66
N ALA A 187 12.66 -4.03 -17.39
CA ALA A 187 12.10 -3.00 -16.54
C ALA A 187 12.58 -3.14 -15.08
N ALA A 188 12.49 -4.34 -14.51
CA ALA A 188 12.94 -4.62 -13.15
C ALA A 188 14.45 -4.39 -12.98
N GLU A 189 15.27 -4.86 -13.94
CA GLU A 189 16.71 -4.61 -13.95
C GLU A 189 17.06 -3.11 -14.01
N CYS A 190 16.34 -2.35 -14.82
CA CYS A 190 16.54 -0.91 -14.91
C CYS A 190 16.17 -0.19 -13.60
N LEU A 191 15.08 -0.60 -12.96
CA LEU A 191 14.61 0.04 -11.72
C LEU A 191 15.46 -0.33 -10.51
N VAL A 192 16.00 -1.55 -10.44
CA VAL A 192 16.87 -1.98 -9.32
C VAL A 192 18.24 -1.29 -9.35
N GLU A 193 18.70 -0.78 -10.49
CA GLU A 193 19.90 0.07 -10.55
C GLU A 193 19.75 1.38 -9.76
N LEU A 194 18.52 1.81 -9.48
CA LEU A 194 18.18 3.04 -8.77
C LEU A 194 17.74 2.76 -7.33
N ALA A 195 16.83 1.80 -7.16
CA ALA A 195 16.35 1.35 -5.86
C ALA A 195 17.16 0.13 -5.40
N GLY A 196 17.34 -0.04 -4.09
CA GLY A 196 18.09 -1.19 -3.54
C GLY A 196 17.42 -2.53 -3.86
N SER A 197 16.10 -2.55 -4.00
CA SER A 197 15.30 -3.71 -4.40
C SER A 197 14.05 -3.26 -5.15
N VAL A 198 13.52 -4.13 -6.01
CA VAL A 198 12.28 -3.89 -6.76
C VAL A 198 11.35 -5.09 -6.63
N VAL A 199 10.10 -4.83 -6.29
CA VAL A 199 9.01 -5.83 -6.29
C VAL A 199 8.00 -5.43 -7.35
N VAL A 200 7.72 -6.33 -8.29
CA VAL A 200 6.74 -6.12 -9.34
C VAL A 200 5.55 -7.04 -9.14
N THR A 201 4.36 -6.47 -8.96
CA THR A 201 3.12 -7.23 -8.80
C THR A 201 2.54 -7.61 -10.17
N LEU A 202 2.07 -8.86 -10.28
CA LEU A 202 1.55 -9.49 -11.51
C LEU A 202 0.06 -9.85 -11.38
N GLY A 203 -0.67 -9.15 -10.53
CA GLY A 203 -2.07 -9.44 -10.24
C GLY A 203 -2.26 -10.89 -9.78
N ALA A 204 -3.15 -11.64 -10.44
CA ALA A 204 -3.39 -13.05 -10.12
C ALA A 204 -2.15 -13.95 -10.34
N GLY A 205 -1.14 -13.49 -11.08
CA GLY A 205 0.14 -14.19 -11.28
C GLY A 205 1.05 -14.17 -10.05
N GLY A 206 0.77 -13.32 -9.06
CA GLY A 206 1.59 -13.15 -7.86
C GLY A 206 2.56 -11.97 -7.99
N ALA A 207 3.85 -12.20 -7.76
CA ALA A 207 4.87 -11.16 -7.87
C ALA A 207 6.24 -11.73 -8.26
N MET A 208 7.04 -10.88 -8.91
CA MET A 208 8.47 -11.08 -9.10
C MET A 208 9.25 -9.95 -8.44
N ALA A 209 10.51 -10.20 -8.11
CA ALA A 209 11.35 -9.20 -7.47
C ALA A 209 12.83 -9.42 -7.75
N ILE A 210 13.58 -8.33 -7.68
CA ILE A 210 15.04 -8.35 -7.53
C ILE A 210 15.32 -7.75 -6.15
N ILE A 211 15.77 -8.57 -5.21
CA ILE A 211 15.99 -8.23 -3.80
C ILE A 211 17.42 -8.56 -3.43
N GLU A 212 18.20 -7.57 -3.01
CA GLU A 212 19.61 -7.77 -2.62
C GLU A 212 20.45 -8.46 -3.71
N GLY A 213 20.06 -8.30 -4.99
CA GLY A 213 20.67 -8.93 -6.15
C GLY A 213 20.11 -10.32 -6.53
N ASP A 214 19.24 -10.90 -5.72
CA ASP A 214 18.57 -12.17 -6.00
C ASP A 214 17.28 -11.97 -6.79
N HIS A 215 17.14 -12.72 -7.91
CA HIS A 215 15.89 -12.81 -8.64
C HIS A 215 14.96 -13.82 -7.96
N VAL A 216 13.86 -13.35 -7.42
CA VAL A 216 12.89 -14.18 -6.71
C VAL A 216 11.50 -14.01 -7.30
N SER A 217 10.67 -15.06 -7.20
CA SER A 217 9.27 -15.01 -7.59
C SER A 217 8.39 -15.74 -6.59
N ALA A 218 7.17 -15.26 -6.44
CA ALA A 218 6.12 -15.90 -5.67
C ALA A 218 4.87 -16.02 -6.56
N PRO A 219 4.40 -17.23 -6.87
CA PRO A 219 3.19 -17.41 -7.65
C PRO A 219 1.98 -16.90 -6.86
N GLY A 220 0.95 -16.46 -7.59
CA GLY A 220 -0.32 -16.06 -6.98
C GLY A 220 -0.95 -17.22 -6.19
N VAL A 221 -1.59 -16.88 -5.08
CA VAL A 221 -2.29 -17.83 -4.21
C VAL A 221 -3.79 -17.62 -4.36
N GLN A 222 -4.53 -18.68 -4.64
CA GLN A 222 -5.99 -18.62 -4.67
C GLN A 222 -6.56 -19.06 -3.32
N VAL A 223 -7.10 -18.12 -2.55
CA VAL A 223 -7.66 -18.36 -1.21
C VAL A 223 -9.19 -18.30 -1.18
N GLY A 224 -9.81 -17.82 -2.24
CA GLY A 224 -11.27 -17.69 -2.37
C GLY A 224 -11.68 -16.94 -3.64
N PRO A 225 -12.98 -16.62 -3.79
CA PRO A 225 -13.46 -15.77 -4.88
C PRO A 225 -12.95 -14.34 -4.70
N VAL A 226 -12.60 -13.69 -5.81
CA VAL A 226 -12.24 -12.28 -5.81
C VAL A 226 -13.52 -11.44 -5.67
N VAL A 227 -13.56 -10.58 -4.64
CA VAL A 227 -14.68 -9.69 -4.33
C VAL A 227 -14.30 -8.23 -4.63
N ASP A 228 -13.12 -7.80 -4.16
CA ASP A 228 -12.61 -6.44 -4.35
C ASP A 228 -11.08 -6.45 -4.40
N THR A 229 -10.48 -5.87 -5.43
CA THR A 229 -9.02 -5.78 -5.59
C THR A 229 -8.44 -4.47 -5.07
N THR A 230 -9.27 -3.59 -4.51
CA THR A 230 -8.82 -2.30 -3.98
C THR A 230 -7.84 -2.50 -2.83
N GLY A 231 -6.69 -1.82 -2.90
CA GLY A 231 -5.66 -1.86 -1.87
C GLY A 231 -4.85 -3.16 -1.78
N ALA A 232 -5.03 -4.12 -2.69
CA ALA A 232 -4.25 -5.37 -2.68
C ALA A 232 -2.73 -5.13 -2.75
N GLY A 233 -2.31 -4.11 -3.50
CA GLY A 233 -0.91 -3.66 -3.56
C GLY A 233 -0.45 -3.05 -2.24
N ASP A 234 -1.26 -2.20 -1.63
CA ASP A 234 -0.96 -1.56 -0.34
C ASP A 234 -0.78 -2.60 0.78
N LEU A 235 -1.66 -3.59 0.77
CA LEU A 235 -1.62 -4.69 1.71
C LEU A 235 -0.40 -5.60 1.48
N LEU A 236 -0.01 -5.83 0.23
CA LEU A 236 1.23 -6.53 -0.12
C LEU A 236 2.45 -5.83 0.50
N VAL A 237 2.53 -4.50 0.39
CA VAL A 237 3.63 -3.70 0.96
C VAL A 237 3.68 -3.85 2.48
N ALA A 238 2.54 -3.73 3.17
CA ALA A 238 2.49 -3.85 4.63
C ALA A 238 2.98 -5.23 5.11
N ALA A 239 2.57 -6.31 4.43
CA ALA A 239 2.99 -7.66 4.77
C ALA A 239 4.45 -7.93 4.41
N TYR A 240 4.97 -7.33 3.34
CA TYR A 240 6.39 -7.40 3.01
C TYR A 240 7.25 -6.77 4.12
N ILE A 241 6.90 -5.55 4.55
CA ILE A 241 7.59 -4.87 5.65
C ILE A 241 7.52 -5.70 6.93
N TRP A 242 6.33 -6.22 7.27
CA TRP A 242 6.15 -7.10 8.42
C TRP A 242 7.06 -8.33 8.37
N ALA A 243 7.12 -9.01 7.23
CA ALA A 243 7.95 -10.21 7.06
C ALA A 243 9.45 -9.88 7.15
N GLU A 244 9.87 -8.75 6.58
CA GLU A 244 11.26 -8.29 6.65
C GLU A 244 11.66 -7.92 8.08
N LEU A 245 10.86 -7.17 8.81
CA LEU A 245 11.09 -6.82 10.22
C LEU A 245 11.11 -8.05 11.14
N ARG A 246 10.49 -9.16 10.72
CA ARG A 246 10.54 -10.47 11.38
C ARG A 246 11.75 -11.31 10.97
N GLY A 247 12.61 -10.82 10.07
CA GLY A 247 13.80 -11.52 9.61
C GLY A 247 13.54 -12.66 8.63
N ALA A 248 12.40 -12.63 7.91
CA ALA A 248 12.11 -13.61 6.88
C ALA A 248 13.13 -13.53 5.73
N SER A 249 13.41 -14.68 5.09
CA SER A 249 14.26 -14.73 3.89
C SER A 249 13.65 -13.89 2.75
N THR A 250 14.48 -13.41 1.81
CA THR A 250 14.02 -12.63 0.63
C THR A 250 12.86 -13.30 -0.08
N LYS A 251 12.93 -14.61 -0.26
CA LYS A 251 11.87 -15.41 -0.89
C LYS A 251 10.59 -15.45 -0.03
N ASP A 252 10.72 -15.60 1.28
CA ASP A 252 9.55 -15.71 2.16
C ASP A 252 8.90 -14.35 2.40
N ARG A 253 9.66 -13.24 2.43
CA ARG A 253 9.09 -11.87 2.42
C ARG A 253 8.08 -11.73 1.28
N LEU A 254 8.47 -12.10 0.06
CA LEU A 254 7.61 -11.99 -1.12
C LEU A 254 6.41 -12.94 -1.05
N ARG A 255 6.60 -14.18 -0.58
CA ARG A 255 5.51 -15.17 -0.44
C ARG A 255 4.45 -14.74 0.61
N TRP A 256 4.89 -14.20 1.76
CA TRP A 256 3.98 -13.65 2.77
C TRP A 256 3.20 -12.44 2.24
N ALA A 257 3.88 -11.56 1.52
CA ALA A 257 3.27 -10.40 0.89
C ALA A 257 2.19 -10.79 -0.14
N VAL A 258 2.49 -11.75 -1.01
CA VAL A 258 1.54 -12.28 -2.01
C VAL A 258 0.36 -12.98 -1.33
N LEU A 259 0.59 -13.77 -0.27
CA LEU A 259 -0.49 -14.41 0.47
C LEU A 259 -1.43 -13.40 1.12
N TYR A 260 -0.87 -12.36 1.77
CA TYR A 260 -1.67 -11.32 2.41
C TYR A 260 -2.53 -10.55 1.39
N SER A 261 -1.94 -10.19 0.26
CA SER A 261 -2.66 -9.58 -0.87
C SER A 261 -3.77 -10.49 -1.40
N ALA A 262 -3.54 -11.80 -1.51
CA ALA A 262 -4.55 -12.76 -1.96
C ALA A 262 -5.71 -12.91 -0.95
N LEU A 263 -5.43 -12.86 0.34
CA LEU A 263 -6.46 -12.87 1.39
C LEU A 263 -7.34 -11.62 1.33
N SER A 264 -6.74 -10.46 1.06
CA SER A 264 -7.44 -9.18 1.08
C SER A 264 -8.53 -9.07 0.01
N VAL A 265 -8.31 -9.64 -1.17
CA VAL A 265 -9.26 -9.51 -2.30
C VAL A 265 -10.53 -10.33 -2.13
N THR A 266 -10.66 -11.12 -1.08
CA THR A 266 -11.85 -11.94 -0.78
C THR A 266 -12.94 -11.21 0.00
N THR A 267 -12.70 -9.95 0.38
CA THR A 267 -13.60 -9.15 1.21
C THR A 267 -13.79 -7.76 0.58
N PRO A 268 -14.98 -7.15 0.71
CA PRO A 268 -15.18 -5.78 0.26
C PRO A 268 -14.31 -4.78 1.02
N THR A 269 -13.85 -3.75 0.35
CA THR A 269 -12.94 -2.69 0.79
C THR A 269 -11.54 -3.17 1.18
N ALA A 270 -10.53 -2.34 0.94
CA ALA A 270 -9.14 -2.64 1.26
C ALA A 270 -8.93 -2.92 2.76
N VAL A 271 -9.44 -2.05 3.63
CA VAL A 271 -9.34 -2.22 5.09
C VAL A 271 -10.16 -3.40 5.58
N GLY A 272 -11.32 -3.70 4.95
CA GLY A 272 -12.10 -4.91 5.24
C GLY A 272 -11.31 -6.19 4.97
N GLY A 273 -10.48 -6.18 3.93
CA GLY A 273 -9.63 -7.31 3.53
C GLY A 273 -8.35 -7.47 4.35
N ALA A 274 -7.92 -6.46 5.10
CA ALA A 274 -6.73 -6.53 5.94
C ALA A 274 -6.94 -7.51 7.11
N VAL A 275 -6.35 -8.70 7.01
CA VAL A 275 -6.47 -9.73 8.06
C VAL A 275 -5.48 -9.49 9.21
N THR A 276 -5.73 -10.13 10.36
CA THR A 276 -4.81 -10.07 11.50
C THR A 276 -3.60 -10.98 11.29
N GLU A 277 -2.52 -10.73 12.05
CA GLU A 277 -1.33 -11.57 12.06
C GLU A 277 -1.68 -13.05 12.31
N ALA A 278 -2.53 -13.32 13.29
CA ALA A 278 -2.94 -14.68 13.62
C ALA A 278 -3.58 -15.40 12.41
N ARG A 279 -4.43 -14.69 11.65
CA ARG A 279 -5.04 -15.24 10.44
C ARG A 279 -4.02 -15.44 9.32
N LEU A 280 -3.11 -14.48 9.13
CA LEU A 280 -2.04 -14.61 8.13
C LEU A 280 -1.14 -15.82 8.42
N LEU A 281 -0.76 -16.02 9.69
CA LEU A 281 0.07 -17.15 10.10
C LEU A 281 -0.65 -18.50 9.91
N GLU A 282 -1.93 -18.55 10.22
CA GLU A 282 -2.76 -19.76 9.98
C GLU A 282 -2.79 -20.13 8.50
N GLU A 283 -3.05 -19.17 7.63
CA GLU A 283 -3.10 -19.40 6.18
C GLU A 283 -1.70 -19.68 5.59
N GLY A 284 -0.67 -19.02 6.11
CA GLY A 284 0.71 -19.31 5.76
C GLY A 284 1.08 -20.77 6.02
N GLY A 285 0.72 -21.29 7.18
CA GLY A 285 0.93 -22.70 7.50
C GLY A 285 0.23 -23.66 6.53
N ARG A 286 -0.96 -23.30 6.03
CA ARG A 286 -1.71 -24.11 5.04
C ARG A 286 -1.01 -24.17 3.67
N VAL A 287 -0.27 -23.13 3.29
CA VAL A 287 0.49 -23.07 2.03
C VAL A 287 1.99 -23.35 2.21
N GLY A 288 2.38 -23.90 3.36
CA GLY A 288 3.75 -24.31 3.65
C GLY A 288 4.73 -23.14 3.75
N LEU A 289 4.28 -21.99 4.27
CA LEU A 289 5.15 -20.91 4.69
C LEU A 289 5.67 -21.18 6.10
N GLU A 290 6.98 -21.05 6.27
CA GLU A 290 7.59 -21.10 7.59
C GLU A 290 7.34 -19.78 8.32
N LEU A 291 7.07 -19.88 9.63
CA LEU A 291 7.00 -18.70 10.48
C LEU A 291 8.34 -17.99 10.47
N PRO A 292 8.39 -16.68 10.20
CA PRO A 292 9.61 -15.93 10.40
C PRO A 292 10.08 -16.17 11.84
N ALA A 293 11.34 -16.55 12.00
CA ALA A 293 11.93 -16.70 13.32
C ALA A 293 11.79 -15.34 14.02
N GLY A 294 10.90 -15.23 14.98
CA GLY A 294 10.74 -14.01 15.75
C GLY A 294 12.09 -13.70 16.38
N ASN A 295 12.70 -12.59 16.03
CA ASN A 295 13.81 -12.07 16.79
C ASN A 295 13.20 -11.48 18.08
N PRO A 296 13.33 -12.12 19.26
CA PRO A 296 12.72 -11.63 20.49
C PRO A 296 13.44 -10.39 21.06
N SER A 297 14.33 -9.78 20.28
CA SER A 297 15.19 -8.69 20.71
C SER A 297 15.51 -7.76 19.54
N VAL A 298 14.56 -6.92 19.15
CA VAL A 298 14.89 -5.62 18.50
C VAL A 298 13.90 -4.58 19.02
#